data_43c3224db7a378799192f7e52dc31e99
#
_entry.id   43c3224db7a378799192f7e52dc31e99
#
_cell.length_a   1.000
_cell.length_b   1.000
_cell.length_c   1.000
_cell.angle_alpha   90.00
_cell.angle_beta   90.00
_cell.angle_gamma   90.00
#
_symmetry.space_group_name_H-M   'P 1'
#
loop_
_entity.id
_entity.type
_entity.pdbx_description
1 polymer ?
#
loop_
_entity_poly.entity_id
_entity_poly.type
_entity_poly.pdbx_seq_one_letter_code
_entity_poly.pdbx_strand_id
1 'polypeptide(L)'
;MNGITHYILLITLLIYGSRAPAQNVKQEIDSVTMNKPLYMAIRTNMIYDALLIPNLGVEFDLGKRWTVAANAMYGWWNNDRSHWYWRAYGGDVALRKWLGKAARRKALTGHHVGVYGQIFTYDFETGGRGYMGGKPGGTLWDKMNYVVGAEYGYSLPIARRWNIDFTIGAGYWGGIYHEYLPQDGEYVWQATKKRQWIGPTKTEISLVWLLGKGNCNQGKSRKKNSFLMDSTDRKGGGDD
;
A
#
# COMPACT_ATOMS: atom_id res chain seq x y z
N MET A 1 -26.17 3.83 -13.66
CA MET A 1 -25.09 4.80 -13.30
C MET A 1 -23.87 3.97 -12.99
N ASN A 2 -22.81 4.13 -13.76
CA ASN A 2 -21.68 3.19 -13.78
C ASN A 2 -20.83 3.31 -12.52
N GLY A 3 -20.47 2.20 -11.91
CA GLY A 3 -19.66 2.11 -10.69
C GLY A 3 -18.33 2.90 -10.72
N ILE A 4 -17.78 3.13 -11.91
CA ILE A 4 -16.59 3.95 -12.14
C ILE A 4 -16.79 5.41 -11.67
N THR A 5 -17.99 5.97 -11.86
CA THR A 5 -18.31 7.36 -11.45
C THR A 5 -18.30 7.51 -9.93
N HIS A 6 -18.77 6.50 -9.19
CA HIS A 6 -18.72 6.50 -7.71
C HIS A 6 -17.30 6.36 -7.18
N TYR A 7 -16.45 5.62 -7.89
CA TYR A 7 -15.06 5.41 -7.50
C TYR A 7 -14.23 6.69 -7.68
N ILE A 8 -14.40 7.39 -8.80
CA ILE A 8 -13.75 8.70 -9.04
C ILE A 8 -14.22 9.72 -7.99
N LEU A 9 -15.51 9.69 -7.61
CA LEU A 9 -16.07 10.59 -6.59
C LEU A 9 -15.50 10.29 -5.18
N LEU A 10 -15.28 9.03 -4.84
CA LEU A 10 -14.65 8.61 -3.58
C LEU A 10 -13.19 9.04 -3.49
N ILE A 11 -12.42 8.91 -4.56
CA ILE A 11 -11.03 9.37 -4.62
C ILE A 11 -10.96 10.89 -4.51
N THR A 12 -11.86 11.64 -5.19
CA THR A 12 -11.92 13.09 -5.08
C THR A 12 -12.32 13.56 -3.68
N LEU A 13 -13.23 12.87 -3.00
CA LEU A 13 -13.62 13.18 -1.62
C LEU A 13 -12.46 12.97 -0.63
N LEU A 14 -11.65 11.92 -0.83
CA LEU A 14 -10.44 11.67 -0.02
C LEU A 14 -9.37 12.76 -0.21
N ILE A 15 -9.28 13.35 -1.40
CA ILE A 15 -8.32 14.42 -1.71
C ILE A 15 -8.79 15.77 -1.16
N TYR A 16 -10.09 16.05 -1.17
CA TYR A 16 -10.66 17.34 -0.71
C TYR A 16 -11.09 17.36 0.75
N GLY A 17 -11.26 16.20 1.41
CA GLY A 17 -11.75 16.07 2.79
C GLY A 17 -10.78 16.51 3.90
N SER A 18 -9.57 17.00 3.59
CA SER A 18 -8.53 17.28 4.59
C SER A 18 -8.55 18.69 5.19
N ARG A 19 -9.65 19.43 5.12
CA ARG A 19 -9.81 20.78 5.73
C ARG A 19 -10.88 20.84 6.82
N ALA A 20 -10.90 19.89 7.75
CA ALA A 20 -11.67 20.06 8.97
C ALA A 20 -10.77 20.62 10.07
N PRO A 21 -11.17 21.71 10.79
CA PRO A 21 -10.43 22.18 11.95
C PRO A 21 -10.58 21.17 13.10
N ALA A 22 -9.47 20.71 13.62
CA ALA A 22 -9.44 19.83 14.78
C ALA A 22 -9.96 20.59 16.00
N GLN A 23 -11.15 20.26 16.48
CA GLN A 23 -11.63 20.66 17.79
C GLN A 23 -10.85 19.89 18.86
N ASN A 24 -10.27 20.65 19.80
CA ASN A 24 -9.56 20.14 20.98
C ASN A 24 -10.55 19.39 21.88
N VAL A 25 -10.50 18.09 21.86
CA VAL A 25 -11.02 17.28 22.98
C VAL A 25 -9.82 16.90 23.85
N LYS A 26 -9.61 17.68 24.91
CA LYS A 26 -8.77 17.30 26.03
C LYS A 26 -9.50 16.19 26.79
N GLN A 27 -9.11 14.97 26.57
CA GLN A 27 -9.39 13.89 27.51
C GLN A 27 -8.05 13.46 28.11
N GLU A 28 -7.92 13.85 29.37
CA GLU A 28 -6.88 13.41 30.29
C GLU A 28 -7.12 11.92 30.57
N ILE A 29 -6.34 11.06 29.92
CA ILE A 29 -6.23 9.66 30.30
C ILE A 29 -4.86 9.49 30.91
N ASP A 30 -4.88 9.10 32.18
CA ASP A 30 -3.74 8.88 33.05
C ASP A 30 -2.60 8.09 32.42
N SER A 31 -1.43 8.60 32.65
CA SER A 31 -0.12 8.12 32.34
C SER A 31 0.16 6.68 32.78
N VAL A 32 0.17 5.75 31.86
CA VAL A 32 1.05 4.58 31.94
C VAL A 32 1.84 4.44 30.65
N THR A 33 3.07 4.97 30.71
CA THR A 33 4.25 4.54 29.97
C THR A 33 4.07 3.99 28.56
N MET A 34 3.90 4.87 27.55
CA MET A 34 4.55 4.69 26.26
C MET A 34 4.72 6.04 25.54
N ASN A 35 5.74 6.78 25.94
CA ASN A 35 6.04 8.10 25.38
C ASN A 35 6.85 8.04 24.07
N LYS A 36 6.56 7.04 23.20
CA LYS A 36 7.06 7.02 21.84
C LYS A 36 5.92 7.39 20.90
N PRO A 37 6.09 8.42 20.03
CA PRO A 37 5.07 8.75 19.07
C PRO A 37 4.82 7.52 18.18
N LEU A 38 3.56 7.06 18.11
CA LEU A 38 3.16 6.00 17.22
C LEU A 38 3.26 6.55 15.79
N TYR A 39 4.19 6.02 15.03
CA TYR A 39 4.31 6.30 13.60
C TYR A 39 3.48 5.30 12.83
N MET A 40 2.63 5.83 11.99
CA MET A 40 1.79 5.01 11.13
C MET A 40 1.78 5.59 9.72
N ALA A 41 1.44 4.77 8.75
CA ALA A 41 1.22 5.20 7.38
C ALA A 41 -0.06 4.57 6.81
N ILE A 42 -0.72 5.30 5.93
CA ILE A 42 -1.75 4.76 5.05
C ILE A 42 -1.10 4.55 3.68
N ARG A 43 -1.45 3.46 3.01
CA ARG A 43 -0.86 3.10 1.72
C ARG A 43 -1.91 2.59 0.75
N THR A 44 -1.68 2.83 -0.54
CA THR A 44 -2.42 2.22 -1.64
C THR A 44 -1.44 1.68 -2.66
N ASN A 45 -1.71 0.51 -3.22
CA ASN A 45 -0.90 -0.09 -4.27
C ASN A 45 -1.39 0.41 -5.63
N MET A 46 -0.61 1.28 -6.25
CA MET A 46 -0.92 1.91 -7.54
C MET A 46 -1.06 0.90 -8.69
N ILE A 47 -0.44 -0.29 -8.59
CA ILE A 47 -0.64 -1.36 -9.59
C ILE A 47 -2.07 -1.88 -9.50
N TYR A 48 -2.58 -2.14 -8.30
CA TYR A 48 -3.97 -2.56 -8.12
C TYR A 48 -4.95 -1.45 -8.54
N ASP A 49 -4.65 -0.19 -8.23
CA ASP A 49 -5.46 0.95 -8.65
C ASP A 49 -5.53 1.04 -10.19
N ALA A 50 -4.40 0.84 -10.89
CA ALA A 50 -4.34 0.80 -12.35
C ALA A 50 -5.12 -0.40 -12.95
N LEU A 51 -5.19 -1.51 -12.22
CA LEU A 51 -5.97 -2.69 -12.58
C LEU A 51 -7.44 -2.59 -12.14
N LEU A 52 -7.88 -1.43 -11.67
CA LEU A 52 -9.23 -1.18 -11.16
C LEU A 52 -9.61 -2.09 -9.97
N ILE A 53 -8.64 -2.48 -9.15
CA ILE A 53 -8.84 -3.20 -7.90
C ILE A 53 -8.61 -2.23 -6.74
N PRO A 54 -9.66 -1.60 -6.20
CA PRO A 54 -9.57 -0.75 -5.02
C PRO A 54 -8.83 -1.45 -3.89
N ASN A 55 -7.90 -0.73 -3.27
CA ASN A 55 -7.11 -1.29 -2.18
C ASN A 55 -6.73 -0.21 -1.18
N LEU A 56 -6.53 -0.62 0.06
CA LEU A 56 -6.10 0.25 1.14
C LEU A 56 -5.28 -0.57 2.14
N GLY A 57 -4.19 0.02 2.61
CA GLY A 57 -3.36 -0.57 3.63
C GLY A 57 -2.98 0.41 4.72
N VAL A 58 -2.57 -0.16 5.84
CA VAL A 58 -2.01 0.57 6.98
C VAL A 58 -0.69 -0.08 7.38
N GLU A 59 0.25 0.74 7.82
CA GLU A 59 1.53 0.26 8.32
C GLU A 59 1.87 0.96 9.63
N PHE A 60 2.24 0.18 10.65
CA PHE A 60 2.57 0.65 11.99
C PHE A 60 4.03 0.39 12.32
N ASP A 61 4.71 1.42 12.87
CA ASP A 61 6.05 1.28 13.41
C ASP A 61 6.00 0.64 14.81
N LEU A 62 6.56 -0.55 14.92
CA LEU A 62 6.69 -1.30 16.17
C LEU A 62 7.96 -0.90 16.96
N GLY A 63 8.73 0.03 16.45
CA GLY A 63 10.03 0.41 17.02
C GLY A 63 11.17 -0.50 16.60
N LYS A 64 12.40 -0.10 16.95
CA LYS A 64 13.63 -0.84 16.57
C LYS A 64 13.72 -1.15 15.07
N ARG A 65 13.10 -0.34 14.22
CA ARG A 65 13.03 -0.49 12.75
C ARG A 65 12.21 -1.70 12.28
N TRP A 66 11.27 -2.16 13.08
CA TRP A 66 10.29 -3.14 12.68
C TRP A 66 8.96 -2.45 12.40
N THR A 67 8.26 -2.90 11.36
CA THR A 67 6.90 -2.47 11.08
C THR A 67 6.03 -3.67 10.76
N VAL A 68 4.73 -3.52 11.00
CA VAL A 68 3.70 -4.43 10.51
C VAL A 68 2.82 -3.66 9.54
N ALA A 69 2.63 -4.22 8.35
CA ALA A 69 1.73 -3.70 7.33
C ALA A 69 0.56 -4.67 7.14
N ALA A 70 -0.62 -4.13 6.97
CA ALA A 70 -1.81 -4.89 6.60
C ALA A 70 -2.51 -4.18 5.44
N ASN A 71 -2.85 -4.91 4.40
CA ASN A 71 -3.51 -4.40 3.20
C ASN A 71 -4.77 -5.21 2.92
N ALA A 72 -5.79 -4.53 2.39
CA ALA A 72 -7.01 -5.15 1.90
C ALA A 72 -7.28 -4.68 0.48
N MET A 73 -7.82 -5.55 -0.35
CA MET A 73 -8.23 -5.25 -1.71
C MET A 73 -9.63 -5.80 -1.98
N TYR A 74 -10.39 -5.08 -2.81
CA TYR A 74 -11.71 -5.48 -3.22
C TYR A 74 -12.04 -4.89 -4.59
N GLY A 75 -12.11 -5.72 -5.61
CA GLY A 75 -12.60 -5.39 -6.95
C GLY A 75 -13.74 -6.34 -7.32
N TRP A 76 -14.87 -5.78 -7.78
CA TRP A 76 -16.03 -6.59 -8.13
C TRP A 76 -16.74 -6.00 -9.34
N TRP A 77 -16.19 -6.30 -10.50
CA TRP A 77 -16.69 -5.78 -11.76
C TRP A 77 -17.20 -6.95 -12.60
N ASN A 78 -18.40 -6.84 -13.09
CA ASN A 78 -19.00 -7.83 -13.95
C ASN A 78 -19.86 -7.21 -15.04
N ASN A 79 -19.87 -7.89 -16.19
CA ASN A 79 -20.78 -7.61 -17.27
C ASN A 79 -21.24 -8.97 -17.84
N ASP A 80 -22.41 -9.42 -17.38
CA ASP A 80 -22.94 -10.73 -17.74
C ASP A 80 -23.25 -10.86 -19.24
N ARG A 81 -23.55 -9.72 -19.91
CA ARG A 81 -23.89 -9.70 -21.34
C ARG A 81 -22.68 -9.96 -22.24
N SER A 82 -21.48 -9.53 -21.81
CA SER A 82 -20.21 -9.72 -22.54
C SER A 82 -19.33 -10.79 -21.94
N HIS A 83 -19.81 -11.51 -20.92
CA HIS A 83 -19.02 -12.46 -20.17
C HIS A 83 -17.67 -11.88 -19.75
N TRP A 84 -17.71 -10.69 -19.14
CA TRP A 84 -16.53 -10.02 -18.65
C TRP A 84 -16.60 -9.93 -17.13
N TYR A 85 -15.71 -10.66 -16.46
CA TYR A 85 -15.61 -10.71 -15.02
C TYR A 85 -14.20 -10.30 -14.60
N TRP A 86 -14.14 -9.33 -13.71
CA TRP A 86 -12.91 -8.82 -13.12
C TRP A 86 -13.12 -8.67 -11.63
N ARG A 87 -13.00 -9.78 -10.92
CA ARG A 87 -13.35 -9.89 -9.51
C ARG A 87 -12.15 -10.40 -8.73
N ALA A 88 -11.76 -9.69 -7.68
CA ALA A 88 -10.75 -10.13 -6.74
C ALA A 88 -11.00 -9.47 -5.39
N TYR A 89 -10.86 -10.21 -4.33
CA TYR A 89 -10.83 -9.65 -2.98
C TYR A 89 -9.95 -10.47 -2.07
N GLY A 90 -9.39 -9.82 -1.05
CA GLY A 90 -8.50 -10.44 -0.10
C GLY A 90 -7.68 -9.43 0.64
N GLY A 91 -6.62 -9.91 1.26
CA GLY A 91 -5.70 -9.05 1.97
C GLY A 91 -4.39 -9.75 2.29
N ASP A 92 -3.42 -8.96 2.72
CA ASP A 92 -2.13 -9.45 3.17
C ASP A 92 -1.67 -8.77 4.45
N VAL A 93 -0.79 -9.45 5.16
CA VAL A 93 -0.06 -8.91 6.30
C VAL A 93 1.43 -9.17 6.08
N ALA A 94 2.24 -8.15 6.31
CA ALA A 94 3.69 -8.24 6.21
C ALA A 94 4.37 -7.74 7.49
N LEU A 95 5.39 -8.45 7.93
CA LEU A 95 6.31 -8.01 8.98
C LEU A 95 7.63 -7.59 8.30
N ARG A 96 8.00 -6.31 8.46
CA ARG A 96 9.13 -5.69 7.77
C ARG A 96 10.23 -5.26 8.72
N LYS A 97 11.46 -5.42 8.29
CA LYS A 97 12.65 -4.88 8.95
C LYS A 97 13.29 -3.83 8.05
N TRP A 98 13.38 -2.61 8.54
CA TRP A 98 13.99 -1.49 7.82
C TRP A 98 15.50 -1.44 8.02
N LEU A 99 16.23 -1.23 6.94
CA LEU A 99 17.68 -1.37 6.86
C LEU A 99 18.39 -0.05 6.55
N GLY A 100 19.69 0.00 6.85
CA GLY A 100 20.57 1.07 6.42
C GLY A 100 20.47 2.36 7.23
N LYS A 101 21.18 3.39 6.74
CA LYS A 101 21.31 4.70 7.41
C LYS A 101 20.02 5.52 7.33
N ALA A 102 19.25 5.39 6.25
CA ALA A 102 17.97 6.09 6.08
C ALA A 102 16.96 5.67 7.15
N ALA A 103 16.77 4.37 7.36
CA ALA A 103 15.89 3.83 8.37
C ALA A 103 16.30 4.12 9.83
N ARG A 104 17.59 4.42 10.07
CA ARG A 104 18.06 4.87 11.40
C ARG A 104 17.66 6.32 11.68
N ARG A 105 17.60 7.14 10.64
CA ARG A 105 17.26 8.57 10.76
C ARG A 105 15.76 8.78 10.78
N LYS A 106 15.03 7.93 10.08
CA LYS A 106 13.62 8.08 9.87
C LYS A 106 12.90 6.73 9.67
N ALA A 107 11.78 6.55 10.36
CA ALA A 107 10.89 5.40 10.17
C ALA A 107 10.31 5.37 8.75
N LEU A 108 9.99 4.18 8.26
CA LEU A 108 9.31 3.94 6.99
C LEU A 108 10.05 4.53 5.76
N THR A 109 11.38 4.54 5.77
CA THR A 109 12.20 5.13 4.70
C THR A 109 13.45 4.30 4.43
N GLY A 110 13.78 4.13 3.14
CA GLY A 110 14.93 3.36 2.68
C GLY A 110 14.61 1.90 2.40
N HIS A 111 15.61 1.04 2.51
CA HIS A 111 15.47 -0.38 2.24
C HIS A 111 14.73 -1.11 3.34
N HIS A 112 13.92 -2.08 2.98
CA HIS A 112 13.30 -3.02 3.91
C HIS A 112 13.31 -4.43 3.35
N VAL A 113 13.31 -5.39 4.24
CA VAL A 113 13.07 -6.82 3.98
C VAL A 113 11.95 -7.29 4.88
N GLY A 114 11.19 -8.28 4.46
CA GLY A 114 10.08 -8.77 5.26
C GLY A 114 9.64 -10.16 4.87
N VAL A 115 8.72 -10.67 5.68
CA VAL A 115 7.93 -11.86 5.38
C VAL A 115 6.47 -11.44 5.29
N TYR A 116 5.71 -12.09 4.42
CA TYR A 116 4.31 -11.78 4.25
C TYR A 116 3.46 -13.02 4.07
N GLY A 117 2.19 -12.89 4.45
CA GLY A 117 1.14 -13.84 4.17
C GLY A 117 -0.03 -13.13 3.51
N GLN A 118 -0.60 -13.71 2.47
CA GLN A 118 -1.73 -13.19 1.72
C GLN A 118 -2.79 -14.27 1.56
N ILE A 119 -4.05 -13.86 1.64
CA ILE A 119 -5.22 -14.69 1.34
C ILE A 119 -6.13 -13.94 0.38
N PHE A 120 -6.63 -14.61 -0.66
CA PHE A 120 -7.46 -13.97 -1.65
C PHE A 120 -8.28 -14.96 -2.47
N THR A 121 -9.33 -14.44 -3.10
CA THR A 121 -10.08 -15.10 -4.16
C THR A 121 -10.09 -14.24 -5.39
N TYR A 122 -10.25 -14.83 -6.55
CA TYR A 122 -10.34 -14.13 -7.83
C TYR A 122 -11.23 -14.85 -8.82
N ASP A 123 -11.78 -14.08 -9.74
CA ASP A 123 -12.51 -14.56 -10.89
C ASP A 123 -12.25 -13.63 -12.06
N PHE A 124 -11.46 -14.12 -13.02
CA PHE A 124 -11.06 -13.35 -14.19
C PHE A 124 -11.50 -14.01 -15.47
N GLU A 125 -12.31 -13.31 -16.23
CA GLU A 125 -12.79 -13.68 -17.55
C GLU A 125 -12.91 -12.45 -18.43
N THR A 126 -12.51 -12.60 -19.68
CA THR A 126 -12.52 -11.51 -20.67
C THR A 126 -13.14 -11.96 -22.00
N GLY A 127 -14.31 -12.62 -21.94
CA GLY A 127 -15.06 -13.10 -23.10
C GLY A 127 -14.57 -14.43 -23.64
N GLY A 128 -13.92 -15.27 -22.84
CA GLY A 128 -13.39 -16.55 -23.24
C GLY A 128 -13.29 -17.51 -22.05
N ARG A 129 -12.15 -18.17 -21.91
CA ARG A 129 -11.91 -19.04 -20.77
C ARG A 129 -11.73 -18.21 -19.48
N GLY A 130 -12.54 -18.48 -18.48
CA GLY A 130 -12.46 -17.90 -17.16
C GLY A 130 -11.63 -18.73 -16.18
N TYR A 131 -11.02 -18.03 -15.23
CA TYR A 131 -10.21 -18.61 -14.16
C TYR A 131 -10.71 -18.11 -12.81
N MET A 132 -11.25 -19.01 -12.01
CA MET A 132 -11.78 -18.72 -10.68
C MET A 132 -10.91 -19.38 -9.62
N GLY A 133 -10.24 -18.58 -8.81
CA GLY A 133 -9.45 -19.05 -7.68
C GLY A 133 -10.16 -18.84 -6.35
N GLY A 134 -10.48 -19.95 -5.66
CA GLY A 134 -11.37 -19.93 -4.53
C GLY A 134 -12.84 -19.88 -4.95
N LYS A 135 -13.70 -19.26 -4.15
CA LYS A 135 -15.12 -19.00 -4.44
C LYS A 135 -15.44 -17.52 -4.31
N PRO A 136 -15.32 -16.72 -5.36
CA PRO A 136 -15.73 -15.32 -5.35
C PRO A 136 -17.23 -15.22 -4.98
N GLY A 137 -17.54 -14.32 -4.02
CA GLY A 137 -18.90 -14.18 -3.48
C GLY A 137 -19.24 -15.12 -2.32
N GLY A 138 -18.37 -16.08 -2.00
CA GLY A 138 -18.42 -16.86 -0.78
C GLY A 138 -17.68 -16.20 0.37
N THR A 139 -17.46 -16.93 1.46
CA THR A 139 -16.58 -16.45 2.53
C THR A 139 -15.11 -16.55 2.11
N LEU A 140 -14.27 -15.66 2.60
CA LEU A 140 -12.83 -15.64 2.30
C LEU A 140 -12.16 -16.98 2.70
N TRP A 141 -12.72 -17.69 3.67
CA TRP A 141 -12.25 -18.97 4.20
C TRP A 141 -12.65 -20.17 3.34
N ASP A 142 -13.61 -20.01 2.44
CA ASP A 142 -14.08 -21.10 1.62
C ASP A 142 -13.21 -21.27 0.37
N LYS A 143 -12.25 -22.20 0.46
CA LYS A 143 -11.31 -22.55 -0.63
C LYS A 143 -10.49 -21.38 -1.17
N MET A 144 -10.08 -20.45 -0.30
CA MET A 144 -9.22 -19.33 -0.67
C MET A 144 -7.90 -19.79 -1.28
N ASN A 145 -7.30 -18.94 -2.07
CA ASN A 145 -5.89 -19.01 -2.42
C ASN A 145 -5.06 -18.31 -1.36
N TYR A 146 -3.86 -18.80 -1.11
CA TYR A 146 -2.94 -18.24 -0.13
C TYR A 146 -1.53 -18.14 -0.67
N VAL A 147 -0.81 -17.15 -0.20
CA VAL A 147 0.60 -16.94 -0.49
C VAL A 147 1.35 -16.74 0.82
N VAL A 148 2.53 -17.34 0.92
CA VAL A 148 3.50 -17.06 1.98
C VAL A 148 4.85 -16.83 1.34
N GLY A 149 5.53 -15.74 1.71
CA GLY A 149 6.78 -15.40 1.05
C GLY A 149 7.65 -14.41 1.81
N ALA A 150 8.77 -14.08 1.19
CA ALA A 150 9.67 -13.02 1.61
C ALA A 150 9.63 -11.88 0.60
N GLU A 151 9.80 -10.65 1.11
CA GLU A 151 9.78 -9.44 0.30
C GLU A 151 11.02 -8.58 0.56
N TYR A 152 11.38 -7.82 -0.46
CA TYR A 152 12.36 -6.75 -0.39
C TYR A 152 11.78 -5.51 -1.04
N GLY A 153 12.05 -4.36 -0.45
CA GLY A 153 11.58 -3.11 -1.01
C GLY A 153 12.45 -1.91 -0.67
N TYR A 154 12.08 -0.79 -1.29
CA TYR A 154 12.71 0.50 -1.09
C TYR A 154 11.67 1.61 -1.06
N SER A 155 11.60 2.32 0.04
CA SER A 155 10.70 3.47 0.22
C SER A 155 11.44 4.78 -0.02
N LEU A 156 11.03 5.49 -1.09
CA LEU A 156 11.60 6.75 -1.55
C LEU A 156 10.74 7.93 -1.06
N PRO A 157 11.30 8.86 -0.26
CA PRO A 157 10.61 10.10 0.09
C PRO A 157 10.43 11.00 -1.14
N ILE A 158 9.20 11.38 -1.47
CA ILE A 158 8.87 12.28 -2.59
C ILE A 158 8.38 13.65 -2.13
N ALA A 159 7.71 13.71 -0.97
CA ALA A 159 7.24 14.95 -0.37
C ALA A 159 7.26 14.88 1.15
N ARG A 160 6.89 15.95 1.84
CA ARG A 160 6.97 16.05 3.30
C ARG A 160 6.32 14.89 4.05
N ARG A 161 5.20 14.38 3.56
CA ARG A 161 4.43 13.29 4.16
C ARG A 161 4.16 12.14 3.20
N TRP A 162 4.83 12.10 2.06
CA TRP A 162 4.57 11.15 1.02
C TRP A 162 5.84 10.40 0.64
N ASN A 163 5.73 9.09 0.55
CA ASN A 163 6.74 8.21 -0.02
C ASN A 163 6.13 7.41 -1.17
N ILE A 164 6.98 6.97 -2.08
CA ILE A 164 6.68 5.85 -2.99
C ILE A 164 7.49 4.65 -2.52
N ASP A 165 6.82 3.53 -2.31
CA ASP A 165 7.42 2.28 -1.87
C ASP A 165 7.36 1.24 -2.98
N PHE A 166 8.51 0.77 -3.40
CA PHE A 166 8.68 -0.30 -4.38
C PHE A 166 8.97 -1.60 -3.65
N THR A 167 8.13 -2.60 -3.81
CA THR A 167 8.27 -3.89 -3.14
C THR A 167 8.12 -5.03 -4.15
N ILE A 168 9.05 -5.98 -4.10
CA ILE A 168 8.99 -7.24 -4.80
C ILE A 168 9.07 -8.38 -3.80
N GLY A 169 8.37 -9.48 -4.07
CA GLY A 169 8.37 -10.64 -3.19
C GLY A 169 8.30 -11.94 -3.98
N ALA A 170 8.93 -12.96 -3.40
CA ALA A 170 8.86 -14.33 -3.87
C ALA A 170 8.37 -15.24 -2.76
N GLY A 171 7.63 -16.27 -3.13
CA GLY A 171 7.04 -17.16 -2.15
C GLY A 171 6.35 -18.36 -2.77
N TYR A 172 5.60 -19.05 -1.94
CA TYR A 172 4.74 -20.15 -2.32
C TYR A 172 3.29 -19.68 -2.43
N TRP A 173 2.68 -19.93 -3.58
CA TRP A 173 1.26 -19.70 -3.83
C TRP A 173 0.55 -21.05 -3.93
N GLY A 174 -0.36 -21.30 -3.00
CA GLY A 174 -1.18 -22.50 -2.93
C GLY A 174 -2.67 -22.19 -3.02
N GLY A 175 -3.44 -23.18 -3.38
CA GLY A 175 -4.90 -23.06 -3.44
C GLY A 175 -5.52 -23.91 -4.55
N ILE A 176 -6.83 -23.76 -4.72
CA ILE A 176 -7.60 -24.45 -5.77
C ILE A 176 -8.09 -23.36 -6.73
N TYR A 177 -8.05 -23.67 -8.01
CA TYR A 177 -8.69 -22.85 -9.03
C TYR A 177 -9.48 -23.70 -10.02
N HIS A 178 -10.48 -23.07 -10.60
CA HIS A 178 -11.39 -23.68 -11.57
C HIS A 178 -11.23 -22.97 -12.91
N GLU A 179 -11.20 -23.75 -13.98
CA GLU A 179 -11.29 -23.27 -15.34
C GLU A 179 -12.73 -23.47 -15.83
N TYR A 180 -13.32 -22.46 -16.44
CA TYR A 180 -14.65 -22.53 -16.98
C TYR A 180 -14.76 -21.81 -18.33
N LEU A 181 -15.80 -22.17 -19.10
CA LEU A 181 -16.21 -21.47 -20.30
C LEU A 181 -17.63 -20.94 -20.11
N PRO A 182 -17.91 -19.67 -20.40
CA PRO A 182 -19.26 -19.18 -20.45
C PRO A 182 -19.96 -19.77 -21.68
N GLN A 183 -21.09 -20.38 -21.49
CA GLN A 183 -21.91 -20.96 -22.55
C GLN A 183 -23.38 -20.79 -22.19
N ASP A 184 -24.14 -20.13 -23.09
CA ASP A 184 -25.60 -19.93 -22.93
C ASP A 184 -26.01 -19.27 -21.59
N GLY A 185 -25.17 -18.42 -21.01
CA GLY A 185 -25.41 -17.75 -19.72
C GLY A 185 -25.01 -18.57 -18.49
N GLU A 186 -24.50 -19.80 -18.68
CA GLU A 186 -24.04 -20.69 -17.64
C GLU A 186 -22.53 -20.82 -17.61
N TYR A 187 -21.96 -21.11 -16.43
CA TYR A 187 -20.53 -21.41 -16.28
C TYR A 187 -20.30 -22.91 -16.48
N VAL A 188 -19.79 -23.28 -17.64
CA VAL A 188 -19.44 -24.68 -17.92
C VAL A 188 -18.05 -24.98 -17.40
N TRP A 189 -17.99 -25.69 -16.28
CA TRP A 189 -16.73 -26.08 -15.63
C TRP A 189 -15.93 -27.04 -16.51
N GLN A 190 -14.67 -26.67 -16.78
CA GLN A 190 -13.77 -27.46 -17.59
C GLN A 190 -12.81 -28.29 -16.73
N ALA A 191 -12.26 -27.70 -15.69
CA ALA A 191 -11.30 -28.36 -14.82
C ALA A 191 -11.23 -27.72 -13.43
N THR A 192 -10.91 -28.54 -12.44
CA THR A 192 -10.50 -28.08 -11.10
C THR A 192 -9.05 -28.49 -10.88
N LYS A 193 -8.20 -27.52 -10.62
CA LYS A 193 -6.76 -27.74 -10.49
C LYS A 193 -6.23 -27.18 -9.16
N LYS A 194 -5.14 -27.78 -8.67
CA LYS A 194 -4.40 -27.24 -7.53
C LYS A 194 -3.30 -26.31 -8.04
N ARG A 195 -3.19 -25.12 -7.43
CA ARG A 195 -2.06 -24.22 -7.61
C ARG A 195 -0.96 -24.61 -6.63
N GLN A 196 0.22 -24.85 -7.15
CA GLN A 196 1.45 -25.05 -6.39
C GLN A 196 2.56 -24.32 -7.15
N TRP A 197 2.75 -23.05 -6.83
CA TRP A 197 3.69 -22.18 -7.52
C TRP A 197 4.73 -21.65 -6.55
N ILE A 198 6.00 -21.75 -6.91
CA ILE A 198 7.11 -21.10 -6.21
C ILE A 198 7.74 -20.11 -7.18
N GLY A 199 7.84 -18.87 -6.80
CA GLY A 199 8.39 -17.81 -7.65
C GLY A 199 7.95 -16.41 -7.22
N PRO A 200 7.98 -15.44 -8.12
CA PRO A 200 7.46 -14.09 -7.87
C PRO A 200 5.96 -14.14 -7.54
N THR A 201 5.59 -13.65 -6.37
CA THR A 201 4.21 -13.69 -5.86
C THR A 201 3.72 -12.34 -5.35
N LYS A 202 4.60 -11.33 -5.28
CA LYS A 202 4.25 -9.99 -4.85
C LYS A 202 5.00 -8.95 -5.67
N THR A 203 4.28 -7.94 -6.16
CA THR A 203 4.84 -6.74 -6.77
C THR A 203 3.96 -5.56 -6.39
N GLU A 204 4.54 -4.56 -5.76
CA GLU A 204 3.84 -3.35 -5.31
C GLU A 204 4.60 -2.10 -5.69
N ILE A 205 3.87 -1.10 -6.15
CA ILE A 205 4.29 0.29 -6.19
C ILE A 205 3.28 1.05 -5.35
N SER A 206 3.61 1.34 -4.11
CA SER A 206 2.64 1.90 -3.15
C SER A 206 2.90 3.38 -2.92
N LEU A 207 1.84 4.18 -3.00
CA LEU A 207 1.83 5.53 -2.49
C LEU A 207 1.57 5.47 -0.98
N VAL A 208 2.47 6.06 -0.19
CA VAL A 208 2.49 5.95 1.27
C VAL A 208 2.35 7.32 1.90
N TRP A 209 1.31 7.52 2.68
CA TRP A 209 1.05 8.75 3.44
C TRP A 209 1.45 8.56 4.90
N LEU A 210 2.47 9.33 5.34
CA LEU A 210 3.05 9.26 6.68
C LEU A 210 2.19 10.05 7.69
N LEU A 211 1.72 9.37 8.73
CA LEU A 211 0.91 9.92 9.80
C LEU A 211 1.65 9.87 11.14
N GLY A 212 1.30 10.79 12.04
CA GLY A 212 1.91 10.92 13.36
C GLY A 212 2.73 12.20 13.51
N LYS A 213 2.85 12.67 14.75
CA LYS A 213 3.63 13.88 15.10
C LYS A 213 5.12 13.59 14.89
N GLY A 214 5.77 14.36 14.01
CA GLY A 214 7.19 14.15 13.67
C GLY A 214 7.44 13.08 12.58
N ASN A 215 6.45 12.31 12.16
CA ASN A 215 6.58 11.37 11.06
C ASN A 215 6.46 12.10 9.70
N CYS A 216 7.49 12.83 9.35
CA CYS A 216 7.56 13.59 8.09
C CYS A 216 8.96 13.57 7.51
N ASN A 217 9.06 13.65 6.19
CA ASN A 217 10.33 13.78 5.49
C ASN A 217 10.91 15.17 5.77
N GLN A 218 12.16 15.22 6.21
CA GLN A 218 12.85 16.50 6.31
C GLN A 218 13.08 17.02 4.88
N GLY A 219 12.50 18.18 4.54
CA GLY A 219 12.89 18.89 3.33
C GLY A 219 14.40 19.09 3.36
N LYS A 220 15.07 18.96 2.21
CA LYS A 220 16.44 19.45 2.07
C LYS A 220 16.42 20.90 2.52
N SER A 221 16.98 21.20 3.69
CA SER A 221 17.22 22.56 4.13
C SER A 221 18.04 23.20 3.01
N ARG A 222 17.43 24.14 2.31
CA ARG A 222 18.11 24.98 1.34
C ARG A 222 19.15 25.68 2.18
N LYS A 223 20.43 25.29 2.09
CA LYS A 223 21.54 26.04 2.66
C LYS A 223 21.38 27.46 2.11
N LYS A 224 20.86 28.36 2.93
CA LYS A 224 20.84 29.77 2.68
C LYS A 224 22.31 30.15 2.55
N ASN A 225 22.70 30.54 1.35
CA ASN A 225 24.05 31.03 1.09
C ASN A 225 24.35 32.16 2.08
N SER A 226 25.06 31.88 3.15
CA SER A 226 25.68 32.86 4.05
C SER A 226 26.95 33.41 3.45
N PHE A 227 27.15 33.32 2.13
CA PHE A 227 28.35 33.79 1.45
C PHE A 227 28.24 35.23 0.95
N LEU A 228 27.17 35.96 1.22
CA LEU A 228 26.96 37.31 0.72
C LEU A 228 26.94 38.40 1.81
N MET A 229 27.40 38.11 3.04
CA MET A 229 27.42 39.12 4.11
C MET A 229 28.80 39.40 4.73
N ASP A 230 29.88 38.86 4.14
CA ASP A 230 31.23 39.11 4.64
C ASP A 230 32.10 40.00 3.71
N SER A 231 31.46 40.71 2.77
CA SER A 231 32.21 41.59 1.85
C SER A 231 31.87 43.08 1.95
N THR A 232 31.08 43.51 2.96
CA THR A 232 30.72 44.95 3.12
C THR A 232 31.32 45.62 4.33
N ASP A 233 32.14 44.94 5.15
CA ASP A 233 32.72 45.54 6.38
C ASP A 233 34.23 45.74 6.32
N ARG A 234 34.80 45.87 5.13
CA ARG A 234 36.21 46.28 4.92
C ARG A 234 36.33 47.41 3.93
N LYS A 235 35.68 48.54 4.20
CA LYS A 235 36.06 49.85 3.63
C LYS A 235 35.53 50.96 4.52
N GLY A 236 36.39 51.51 5.35
CA GLY A 236 36.07 52.70 6.14
C GLY A 236 37.02 52.86 7.33
N GLY A 237 38.26 53.19 7.09
CA GLY A 237 39.21 53.49 8.13
C GLY A 237 40.57 53.89 7.52
N GLY A 238 40.59 55.02 6.92
CA GLY A 238 41.81 55.68 6.52
C GLY A 238 41.64 57.21 6.64
N ASP A 239 42.58 57.81 7.28
CA ASP A 239 42.89 59.23 7.28
C ASP A 239 42.05 60.15 8.20
N ASP A 240 42.58 60.50 9.34
CA ASP A 240 43.42 61.64 9.74
C ASP A 240 43.86 61.55 11.21
#